data_152f4b4b83c9ea515cdaf9fc28c2eb6a
#
_entry.id   152f4b4b83c9ea515cdaf9fc28c2eb6a
#
_cell.length_a   1.000
_cell.length_b   1.000
_cell.length_c   1.000
_cell.angle_alpha   90.00
_cell.angle_beta   90.00
_cell.angle_gamma   90.00
#
_symmetry.space_group_name_H-M   'P 1'
#
loop_
_entity.id
_entity.type
_entity.pdbx_description
1 polymer ?
#
loop_
_entity_poly.entity_id
_entity_poly.type
_entity_poly.pdbx_seq_one_letter_code
_entity_poly.pdbx_strand_id
1 'polypeptide(L)'
;KEINTKWAGKTVHFAKETDSTNEWCKRMSKENAEHGTLAVAEFQSAGKGRLGRKWTAPEGSSVMMSILLRPEFEPQYASMLTLVMGLSVAQAVCELGVEVSIKWPNDVVVSHKKICGILTEMGVQDGKIREVVIGVGLNVNLKEIQDELKDKATSLYLETGKTYDRNRLIGLVMEKFEINYEKFVQTCDLSMMLDDYNMLLANKSQPVRVLDKISPY
;
A
#
# COMPACT_ATOMS: atom_id res chain seq x y z
N LYS A 1 -8.04 -17.94 6.45
CA LYS A 1 -9.36 -17.28 6.49
C LYS A 1 -9.60 -16.67 5.12
N GLU A 2 -10.80 -16.82 4.57
CA GLU A 2 -11.18 -16.14 3.33
C GLU A 2 -11.26 -14.63 3.56
N ILE A 3 -10.80 -13.87 2.56
CA ILE A 3 -10.97 -12.41 2.52
C ILE A 3 -12.44 -12.14 2.24
N ASN A 4 -13.08 -11.32 3.07
CA ASN A 4 -14.52 -11.04 2.96
C ASN A 4 -14.78 -9.85 2.02
N THR A 5 -14.45 -10.02 0.74
CA THR A 5 -14.63 -9.06 -0.35
C THR A 5 -15.44 -9.68 -1.47
N LYS A 6 -15.88 -8.91 -2.44
CA LYS A 6 -16.51 -9.42 -3.66
C LYS A 6 -15.46 -9.82 -4.71
N TRP A 7 -14.41 -9.00 -4.88
CA TRP A 7 -13.39 -9.17 -5.90
C TRP A 7 -11.95 -8.95 -5.39
N ALA A 8 -11.70 -7.98 -4.50
CA ALA A 8 -10.35 -7.63 -4.07
C ALA A 8 -9.70 -8.77 -3.26
N GLY A 9 -8.64 -9.37 -3.81
CA GLY A 9 -7.93 -10.47 -3.16
C GLY A 9 -8.70 -11.80 -3.08
N LYS A 10 -9.71 -12.02 -3.93
CA LYS A 10 -10.35 -13.36 -4.02
C LYS A 10 -9.40 -14.40 -4.57
N THR A 11 -8.60 -14.05 -5.57
CA THR A 11 -7.51 -14.88 -6.08
C THR A 11 -6.22 -14.44 -5.41
N VAL A 12 -5.67 -15.28 -4.54
CA VAL A 12 -4.45 -15.02 -3.79
C VAL A 12 -3.34 -15.96 -4.23
N HIS A 13 -2.20 -15.40 -4.62
CA HIS A 13 -0.96 -16.12 -4.86
C HIS A 13 0.01 -15.84 -3.72
N PHE A 14 0.49 -16.91 -3.08
CA PHE A 14 1.45 -16.81 -1.98
C PHE A 14 2.79 -17.44 -2.38
N ALA A 15 3.88 -16.76 -2.02
CA ALA A 15 5.24 -17.29 -2.14
C ALA A 15 6.03 -17.07 -0.85
N LYS A 16 6.90 -18.03 -0.50
CA LYS A 16 7.87 -17.80 0.57
C LYS A 16 8.87 -16.70 0.19
N GLU A 17 9.32 -16.73 -1.06
CA GLU A 17 10.24 -15.74 -1.60
C GLU A 17 9.86 -15.35 -3.02
N THR A 18 9.99 -14.07 -3.34
CA THR A 18 9.93 -13.54 -4.70
C THR A 18 10.93 -12.38 -4.83
N ASP A 19 11.21 -11.96 -6.05
CA ASP A 19 11.97 -10.73 -6.30
C ASP A 19 11.23 -9.50 -5.76
N SER A 20 10.00 -9.30 -6.21
CA SER A 20 9.09 -8.25 -5.78
C SER A 20 7.65 -8.65 -6.07
N THR A 21 6.73 -8.43 -5.14
CA THR A 21 5.31 -8.69 -5.35
C THR A 21 4.73 -7.83 -6.48
N ASN A 22 5.23 -6.60 -6.70
CA ASN A 22 4.86 -5.79 -7.85
C ASN A 22 5.32 -6.42 -9.17
N GLU A 23 6.56 -6.87 -9.26
CA GLU A 23 7.06 -7.54 -10.46
C GLU A 23 6.33 -8.86 -10.72
N TRP A 24 5.99 -9.57 -9.67
CA TRP A 24 5.20 -10.78 -9.78
C TRP A 24 3.79 -10.49 -10.33
N CYS A 25 3.09 -9.48 -9.81
CA CYS A 25 1.82 -9.02 -10.38
C CYS A 25 1.93 -8.63 -11.86
N LYS A 26 3.00 -7.93 -12.27
CA LYS A 26 3.24 -7.59 -13.67
C LYS A 26 3.45 -8.82 -14.56
N ARG A 27 4.12 -9.87 -14.04
CA ARG A 27 4.24 -11.16 -14.77
C ARG A 27 2.88 -11.82 -14.91
N MET A 28 2.12 -11.94 -13.82
CA MET A 28 0.76 -12.50 -13.85
C MET A 28 -0.18 -11.68 -14.75
N SER A 29 0.00 -10.37 -14.83
CA SER A 29 -0.77 -9.53 -15.77
C SER A 29 -0.57 -9.92 -17.23
N LYS A 30 0.65 -10.29 -17.62
CA LYS A 30 0.96 -10.80 -18.98
C LYS A 30 0.36 -12.17 -19.25
N GLU A 31 0.07 -12.93 -18.20
CA GLU A 31 -0.60 -14.24 -18.23
C GLU A 31 -2.11 -14.11 -18.05
N ASN A 32 -2.67 -12.91 -18.23
CA ASN A 32 -4.08 -12.57 -18.13
C ASN A 32 -4.71 -12.82 -16.75
N ALA A 33 -3.95 -12.67 -15.67
CA ALA A 33 -4.52 -12.69 -14.32
C ALA A 33 -5.63 -11.64 -14.18
N GLU A 34 -6.66 -11.99 -13.41
CA GLU A 34 -7.88 -11.22 -13.27
C GLU A 34 -7.68 -9.94 -12.43
N HIS A 35 -8.60 -8.98 -12.62
CA HIS A 35 -8.75 -7.82 -11.75
C HIS A 35 -8.92 -8.27 -10.28
N GLY A 36 -8.19 -7.64 -9.36
CA GLY A 36 -8.25 -7.97 -7.94
C GLY A 36 -7.33 -9.12 -7.50
N THR A 37 -6.55 -9.73 -8.43
CA THR A 37 -5.55 -10.74 -8.06
C THR A 37 -4.51 -10.17 -7.09
N LEU A 38 -4.27 -10.88 -5.99
CA LEU A 38 -3.37 -10.49 -4.91
C LEU A 38 -2.14 -11.39 -4.87
N ALA A 39 -0.95 -10.81 -4.94
CA ALA A 39 0.31 -11.47 -4.67
C ALA A 39 0.77 -11.14 -3.24
N VAL A 40 1.13 -12.15 -2.46
CA VAL A 40 1.64 -12.02 -1.09
C VAL A 40 2.94 -12.80 -0.96
N ALA A 41 3.96 -12.21 -0.34
CA ALA A 41 5.23 -12.88 -0.10
C ALA A 41 5.68 -12.75 1.35
N GLU A 42 6.37 -13.79 1.87
CA GLU A 42 7.03 -13.72 3.17
C GLU A 42 8.34 -12.93 3.09
N PHE A 43 9.03 -13.01 1.95
CA PHE A 43 10.29 -12.31 1.73
C PHE A 43 10.39 -11.80 0.29
N GLN A 44 10.98 -10.61 0.13
CA GLN A 44 11.31 -10.03 -1.18
C GLN A 44 12.83 -9.80 -1.29
N SER A 45 13.48 -10.49 -2.24
CA SER A 45 14.93 -10.35 -2.49
C SER A 45 15.28 -9.04 -3.20
N ALA A 46 14.32 -8.45 -3.92
CA ALA A 46 14.48 -7.18 -4.64
C ALA A 46 13.25 -6.25 -4.46
N GLY A 47 12.75 -6.14 -3.23
CA GLY A 47 11.60 -5.30 -2.91
C GLY A 47 11.85 -3.82 -3.26
N LYS A 48 10.84 -3.17 -3.85
CA LYS A 48 10.92 -1.84 -4.42
C LYS A 48 10.16 -0.80 -3.59
N GLY A 49 10.74 0.37 -3.46
CA GLY A 49 10.09 1.59 -2.98
C GLY A 49 10.16 2.69 -4.04
N ARG A 50 9.54 3.83 -3.78
CA ARG A 50 9.57 5.00 -4.70
C ARG A 50 10.99 5.52 -4.91
N LEU A 51 11.24 6.08 -6.10
CA LEU A 51 12.50 6.73 -6.47
C LEU A 51 13.72 5.80 -6.34
N GLY A 52 13.56 4.53 -6.70
CA GLY A 52 14.65 3.55 -6.69
C GLY A 52 15.08 3.06 -5.29
N ARG A 53 14.37 3.44 -4.23
CA ARG A 53 14.63 2.93 -2.88
C ARG A 53 14.28 1.45 -2.78
N LYS A 54 14.95 0.75 -1.89
CA LYS A 54 14.64 -0.65 -1.59
C LYS A 54 13.63 -0.75 -0.44
N TRP A 55 12.78 -1.76 -0.51
CA TRP A 55 11.94 -2.20 0.62
C TRP A 55 12.43 -3.55 1.09
N THR A 56 12.86 -3.64 2.34
CA THR A 56 13.33 -4.88 2.94
C THR A 56 12.68 -5.08 4.31
N ALA A 57 12.31 -6.31 4.60
CA ALA A 57 11.83 -6.70 5.92
C ALA A 57 12.23 -8.16 6.17
N PRO A 58 12.56 -8.54 7.41
CA PRO A 58 12.77 -9.93 7.78
C PRO A 58 11.52 -10.78 7.51
N GLU A 59 11.74 -12.05 7.20
CA GLU A 59 10.67 -13.04 7.02
C GLU A 59 9.73 -13.06 8.25
N GLY A 60 8.43 -13.17 8.02
CA GLY A 60 7.44 -13.27 9.09
C GLY A 60 7.08 -11.98 9.82
N SER A 61 7.74 -10.87 9.53
CA SER A 61 7.62 -9.63 10.31
C SER A 61 6.69 -8.58 9.73
N SER A 62 6.46 -8.61 8.43
CA SER A 62 5.74 -7.57 7.69
C SER A 62 4.69 -8.16 6.76
N VAL A 63 3.75 -7.35 6.32
CA VAL A 63 2.93 -7.64 5.14
C VAL A 63 3.64 -7.08 3.92
N MET A 64 3.92 -7.95 2.96
CA MET A 64 4.43 -7.61 1.64
C MET A 64 3.47 -8.17 0.61
N MET A 65 2.67 -7.29 0.01
CA MET A 65 1.63 -7.69 -0.94
C MET A 65 1.51 -6.69 -2.08
N SER A 66 0.95 -7.15 -3.20
CA SER A 66 0.57 -6.29 -4.33
C SER A 66 -0.75 -6.76 -4.91
N ILE A 67 -1.62 -5.81 -5.24
CA ILE A 67 -2.88 -6.08 -5.92
C ILE A 67 -2.78 -5.63 -7.39
N LEU A 68 -3.26 -6.50 -8.29
CA LEU A 68 -3.38 -6.25 -9.71
C LEU A 68 -4.76 -5.73 -10.04
N LEU A 69 -4.84 -4.59 -10.71
CA LEU A 69 -6.09 -3.97 -11.14
C LEU A 69 -6.11 -3.80 -12.66
N ARG A 70 -7.31 -3.85 -13.24
CA ARG A 70 -7.59 -3.54 -14.65
C ARG A 70 -8.71 -2.51 -14.72
N PRO A 71 -8.42 -1.25 -14.36
CA PRO A 71 -9.43 -0.19 -14.40
C PRO A 71 -9.69 0.26 -15.85
N GLU A 72 -10.90 0.75 -16.08
CA GLU A 72 -11.33 1.27 -17.38
C GLU A 72 -11.25 2.81 -17.50
N PHE A 73 -10.88 3.50 -16.41
CA PHE A 73 -10.71 4.95 -16.41
C PHE A 73 -9.39 5.39 -17.09
N GLU A 74 -9.27 6.68 -17.38
CA GLU A 74 -8.11 7.26 -18.06
C GLU A 74 -6.81 7.16 -17.22
N PRO A 75 -5.64 6.98 -17.86
CA PRO A 75 -4.35 6.78 -17.19
C PRO A 75 -3.97 7.87 -16.17
N GLN A 76 -4.40 9.10 -16.40
CA GLN A 76 -4.10 10.25 -15.53
C GLN A 76 -4.63 10.08 -14.10
N TYR A 77 -5.67 9.27 -13.89
CA TYR A 77 -6.26 9.03 -12.57
C TYR A 77 -5.57 7.91 -11.79
N ALA A 78 -4.77 7.08 -12.43
CA ALA A 78 -4.18 5.89 -11.81
C ALA A 78 -3.28 6.21 -10.59
N SER A 79 -2.59 7.35 -10.60
CA SER A 79 -1.72 7.77 -9.49
C SER A 79 -2.50 8.00 -8.19
N MET A 80 -3.78 8.37 -8.26
CA MET A 80 -4.65 8.60 -7.10
C MET A 80 -4.98 7.31 -6.36
N LEU A 81 -4.86 6.16 -7.00
CA LEU A 81 -5.02 4.86 -6.33
C LEU A 81 -4.00 4.64 -5.21
N THR A 82 -2.86 5.36 -5.23
CA THR A 82 -1.93 5.39 -4.09
C THR A 82 -2.60 5.97 -2.84
N LEU A 83 -3.40 7.03 -3.01
CA LEU A 83 -4.11 7.69 -1.91
C LEU A 83 -5.27 6.83 -1.42
N VAL A 84 -5.99 6.19 -2.33
CA VAL A 84 -7.08 5.25 -2.02
C VAL A 84 -6.54 4.08 -1.17
N MET A 85 -5.42 3.48 -1.57
CA MET A 85 -4.77 2.42 -0.80
C MET A 85 -4.24 2.93 0.55
N GLY A 86 -3.69 4.15 0.59
CA GLY A 86 -3.21 4.79 1.82
C GLY A 86 -4.33 4.95 2.85
N LEU A 87 -5.50 5.42 2.41
CA LEU A 87 -6.70 5.51 3.24
C LEU A 87 -7.13 4.12 3.72
N SER A 88 -7.14 3.13 2.84
CA SER A 88 -7.58 1.77 3.15
C SER A 88 -6.68 1.09 4.20
N VAL A 89 -5.36 1.25 4.06
CA VAL A 89 -4.39 0.75 5.06
C VAL A 89 -4.59 1.47 6.40
N ALA A 90 -4.74 2.79 6.39
CA ALA A 90 -4.95 3.57 7.62
C ALA A 90 -6.23 3.15 8.34
N GLN A 91 -7.36 3.03 7.62
CA GLN A 91 -8.63 2.55 8.18
C GLN A 91 -8.51 1.14 8.75
N ALA A 92 -7.84 0.21 8.05
CA ALA A 92 -7.63 -1.15 8.52
C ALA A 92 -6.79 -1.22 9.81
N VAL A 93 -5.77 -0.37 9.93
CA VAL A 93 -4.95 -0.29 11.15
C VAL A 93 -5.72 0.36 12.30
N CYS A 94 -6.53 1.40 12.03
CA CYS A 94 -7.43 2.00 13.03
C CYS A 94 -8.40 0.97 13.63
N GLU A 95 -8.90 0.00 12.85
CA GLU A 95 -9.77 -1.09 13.36
C GLU A 95 -9.04 -2.03 14.36
N LEU A 96 -7.71 -2.04 14.36
CA LEU A 96 -6.92 -2.75 15.36
C LEU A 96 -6.72 -1.93 16.65
N GLY A 97 -7.29 -0.71 16.72
CA GLY A 97 -7.15 0.21 17.84
C GLY A 97 -5.83 0.96 17.87
N VAL A 98 -5.16 1.10 16.72
CA VAL A 98 -3.90 1.85 16.59
C VAL A 98 -4.18 3.17 15.87
N GLU A 99 -3.87 4.29 16.51
CA GLU A 99 -3.97 5.61 15.89
C GLU A 99 -2.87 5.80 14.85
N VAL A 100 -3.28 6.08 13.62
CA VAL A 100 -2.36 6.31 12.50
C VAL A 100 -2.71 7.58 11.74
N SER A 101 -1.76 8.06 10.97
CA SER A 101 -1.98 9.17 10.04
C SER A 101 -1.43 8.83 8.66
N ILE A 102 -1.97 9.49 7.64
CA ILE A 102 -1.49 9.39 6.26
C ILE A 102 -0.49 10.52 6.03
N LYS A 103 0.75 10.17 5.74
CA LYS A 103 1.76 11.11 5.26
C LYS A 103 1.77 11.08 3.73
N TRP A 104 1.15 12.11 3.16
CA TRP A 104 1.07 12.27 1.71
C TRP A 104 2.46 12.19 1.05
N PRO A 105 2.63 11.55 -0.12
CA PRO A 105 1.56 10.97 -0.92
C PRO A 105 1.37 9.44 -0.74
N ASN A 106 2.22 8.73 -0.01
CA ASN A 106 2.28 7.26 -0.12
C ASN A 106 2.70 6.51 1.16
N ASP A 107 2.72 7.19 2.29
CA ASP A 107 3.14 6.59 3.55
C ASP A 107 2.01 6.63 4.60
N VAL A 108 1.90 5.57 5.42
CA VAL A 108 1.12 5.59 6.66
C VAL A 108 2.10 5.62 7.83
N VAL A 109 1.80 6.43 8.82
CA VAL A 109 2.71 6.71 9.95
C VAL A 109 1.99 6.55 11.30
N VAL A 110 2.75 6.17 12.32
CA VAL A 110 2.39 6.26 13.74
C VAL A 110 3.44 7.16 14.39
N SER A 111 3.02 8.13 15.20
CA SER A 111 3.95 9.06 15.88
C SER A 111 5.01 9.66 14.93
N HIS A 112 4.58 10.03 13.71
CA HIS A 112 5.42 10.53 12.60
C HIS A 112 6.43 9.54 12.00
N LYS A 113 6.51 8.31 12.49
CA LYS A 113 7.36 7.24 11.95
C LYS A 113 6.59 6.34 10.99
N LYS A 114 7.20 6.01 9.89
CA LYS A 114 6.58 5.21 8.83
C LYS A 114 6.37 3.76 9.26
N ILE A 115 5.13 3.29 9.18
CA ILE A 115 4.77 1.89 9.29
C ILE A 115 4.48 1.25 7.93
N CYS A 116 4.00 2.03 6.95
CA CYS A 116 3.63 1.51 5.64
C CYS A 116 4.14 2.40 4.52
N GLY A 117 4.58 1.77 3.44
CA GLY A 117 4.87 2.39 2.16
C GLY A 117 4.06 1.77 1.04
N ILE A 118 3.58 2.61 0.13
CA ILE A 118 2.76 2.21 -1.01
C ILE A 118 3.49 2.59 -2.29
N LEU A 119 3.51 1.66 -3.27
CA LEU A 119 4.09 1.86 -4.58
C LEU A 119 3.09 1.46 -5.65
N THR A 120 2.53 2.44 -6.35
CA THR A 120 1.65 2.23 -7.49
C THR A 120 2.44 2.34 -8.79
N GLU A 121 2.32 1.33 -9.63
CA GLU A 121 2.93 1.25 -10.95
C GLU A 121 1.84 0.94 -11.97
N MET A 122 1.96 1.49 -13.18
CA MET A 122 0.97 1.35 -14.25
C MET A 122 1.64 0.92 -15.55
N GLY A 123 1.05 -0.06 -16.21
CA GLY A 123 1.35 -0.41 -17.60
C GLY A 123 0.31 0.21 -18.52
N VAL A 124 0.76 0.79 -19.63
CA VAL A 124 -0.09 1.38 -20.68
C VAL A 124 0.15 0.66 -21.99
N GLN A 125 -0.92 0.39 -22.71
CA GLN A 125 -0.90 -0.16 -24.07
C GLN A 125 -1.95 0.54 -24.91
N ASP A 126 -1.56 1.01 -26.10
CA ASP A 126 -2.46 1.73 -27.04
C ASP A 126 -3.21 2.91 -26.39
N GLY A 127 -2.51 3.65 -25.49
CA GLY A 127 -3.07 4.80 -24.77
C GLY A 127 -4.02 4.47 -23.63
N LYS A 128 -4.28 3.18 -23.37
CA LYS A 128 -5.17 2.70 -22.30
C LYS A 128 -4.37 1.99 -21.19
N ILE A 129 -4.95 1.96 -20.01
CA ILE A 129 -4.38 1.18 -18.91
C ILE A 129 -4.47 -0.30 -19.25
N ARG A 130 -3.33 -0.98 -19.27
CA ARG A 130 -3.29 -2.44 -19.35
C ARG A 130 -3.44 -3.04 -17.96
N GLU A 131 -2.72 -2.53 -16.98
CA GLU A 131 -2.84 -2.85 -15.57
C GLU A 131 -2.38 -1.70 -14.68
N VAL A 132 -2.88 -1.69 -13.44
CA VAL A 132 -2.29 -0.97 -12.32
C VAL A 132 -1.91 -1.98 -11.25
N VAL A 133 -0.69 -1.88 -10.74
CA VAL A 133 -0.20 -2.71 -9.65
C VAL A 133 0.07 -1.81 -8.44
N ILE A 134 -0.56 -2.13 -7.31
CA ILE A 134 -0.37 -1.38 -6.07
C ILE A 134 0.32 -2.28 -5.05
N GLY A 135 1.60 -2.00 -4.79
CA GLY A 135 2.38 -2.67 -3.76
C GLY A 135 2.20 -2.00 -2.40
N VAL A 136 2.05 -2.82 -1.39
CA VAL A 136 1.93 -2.43 0.02
C VAL A 136 2.99 -3.15 0.83
N GLY A 137 3.90 -2.39 1.45
CA GLY A 137 4.81 -2.87 2.47
C GLY A 137 4.38 -2.31 3.82
N LEU A 138 3.96 -3.16 4.77
CA LEU A 138 3.48 -2.74 6.08
C LEU A 138 4.26 -3.44 7.18
N ASN A 139 4.96 -2.67 8.01
CA ASN A 139 5.72 -3.13 9.17
C ASN A 139 4.76 -3.52 10.30
N VAL A 140 4.57 -4.81 10.53
CA VAL A 140 3.61 -5.33 11.50
C VAL A 140 4.29 -5.76 12.79
N ASN A 141 5.06 -6.83 12.73
CA ASN A 141 5.65 -7.51 13.89
C ASN A 141 7.18 -7.37 13.96
N LEU A 142 7.74 -6.36 13.29
CA LEU A 142 9.15 -6.01 13.42
C LEU A 142 9.47 -5.63 14.86
N LYS A 143 10.47 -6.28 15.46
CA LYS A 143 10.93 -6.01 16.83
C LYS A 143 12.07 -5.02 16.87
N GLU A 144 12.73 -4.82 15.73
CA GLU A 144 13.86 -3.91 15.60
C GLU A 144 13.81 -3.18 14.26
N ILE A 145 14.27 -1.96 14.23
CA ILE A 145 14.47 -1.16 13.03
C ILE A 145 15.97 -0.90 12.89
N GLN A 146 16.48 -1.00 11.67
CA GLN A 146 17.88 -0.66 11.36
C GLN A 146 18.22 0.73 11.89
N ASP A 147 19.40 0.92 12.46
CA ASP A 147 19.81 2.15 13.15
C ASP A 147 19.59 3.41 12.29
N GLU A 148 19.88 3.33 11.00
CA GLU A 148 19.73 4.43 10.03
C GLU A 148 18.26 4.86 9.81
N LEU A 149 17.30 4.00 10.18
CA LEU A 149 15.87 4.20 9.97
C LEU A 149 15.08 4.41 11.27
N LYS A 150 15.69 4.31 12.45
CA LYS A 150 15.02 4.37 13.76
C LYS A 150 14.19 5.64 13.98
N ASP A 151 14.65 6.77 13.41
CA ASP A 151 13.94 8.05 13.51
C ASP A 151 12.86 8.22 12.44
N LYS A 152 12.82 7.34 11.42
CA LYS A 152 11.97 7.48 10.23
C LYS A 152 10.93 6.38 10.08
N ALA A 153 11.19 5.21 10.67
CA ALA A 153 10.33 4.04 10.53
C ALA A 153 10.06 3.39 11.89
N THR A 154 8.96 2.67 11.95
CA THR A 154 8.54 1.87 13.11
C THR A 154 7.68 0.70 12.65
N SER A 155 7.10 -0.06 13.57
CA SER A 155 6.16 -1.14 13.31
C SER A 155 4.99 -1.09 14.29
N LEU A 156 3.90 -1.79 13.98
CA LEU A 156 2.78 -1.90 14.91
C LEU A 156 3.21 -2.53 16.24
N TYR A 157 4.11 -3.53 16.19
CA TYR A 157 4.66 -4.15 17.41
C TYR A 157 5.43 -3.16 18.27
N LEU A 158 6.32 -2.36 17.69
CA LEU A 158 7.15 -1.41 18.44
C LEU A 158 6.31 -0.29 19.07
N GLU A 159 5.23 0.10 18.43
CA GLU A 159 4.35 1.17 18.93
C GLU A 159 3.35 0.66 20.00
N THR A 160 2.99 -0.63 19.96
CA THR A 160 1.91 -1.15 20.84
C THR A 160 2.34 -2.25 21.79
N GLY A 161 3.50 -2.86 21.56
CA GLY A 161 3.95 -4.07 22.29
C GLY A 161 3.15 -5.34 21.94
N LYS A 162 2.23 -5.28 20.95
CA LYS A 162 1.35 -6.40 20.59
C LYS A 162 1.74 -7.02 19.26
N THR A 163 1.60 -8.33 19.17
CA THR A 163 1.71 -9.08 17.90
C THR A 163 0.36 -9.10 17.21
N TYR A 164 0.35 -8.88 15.91
CA TYR A 164 -0.86 -8.87 15.08
C TYR A 164 -0.85 -10.01 14.07
N ASP A 165 -2.02 -10.59 13.81
CA ASP A 165 -2.24 -11.56 12.73
C ASP A 165 -2.18 -10.84 11.38
N ARG A 166 -1.09 -11.09 10.64
CA ARG A 166 -0.85 -10.48 9.33
C ARG A 166 -1.91 -10.88 8.30
N ASN A 167 -2.43 -12.11 8.37
CA ASN A 167 -3.48 -12.57 7.44
C ASN A 167 -4.79 -11.81 7.68
N ARG A 168 -5.14 -11.58 8.96
CA ARG A 168 -6.30 -10.76 9.30
C ARG A 168 -6.12 -9.33 8.79
N LEU A 169 -4.93 -8.77 8.93
CA LEU A 169 -4.65 -7.40 8.49
C LEU A 169 -4.71 -7.27 6.96
N ILE A 170 -4.20 -8.26 6.21
CA ILE A 170 -4.37 -8.32 4.75
C ILE A 170 -5.87 -8.31 4.38
N GLY A 171 -6.68 -9.13 5.05
CA GLY A 171 -8.13 -9.16 4.83
C GLY A 171 -8.79 -7.80 5.06
N LEU A 172 -8.51 -7.17 6.20
CA LEU A 172 -9.04 -5.84 6.52
C LEU A 172 -8.63 -4.78 5.50
N VAL A 173 -7.37 -4.78 5.06
CA VAL A 173 -6.91 -3.84 4.03
C VAL A 173 -7.64 -4.06 2.72
N MET A 174 -7.85 -5.30 2.29
CA MET A 174 -8.59 -5.60 1.06
C MET A 174 -10.07 -5.22 1.15
N GLU A 175 -10.72 -5.46 2.29
CA GLU A 175 -12.11 -5.04 2.54
C GLU A 175 -12.26 -3.51 2.44
N LYS A 176 -11.37 -2.75 3.11
CA LYS A 176 -11.38 -1.28 3.00
C LYS A 176 -11.04 -0.80 1.61
N PHE A 177 -10.08 -1.45 0.96
CA PHE A 177 -9.65 -1.08 -0.39
C PHE A 177 -10.78 -1.29 -1.41
N GLU A 178 -11.50 -2.40 -1.35
CA GLU A 178 -12.64 -2.64 -2.24
C GLU A 178 -13.69 -1.53 -2.12
N ILE A 179 -14.09 -1.19 -0.90
CA ILE A 179 -15.07 -0.12 -0.64
C ILE A 179 -14.57 1.23 -1.17
N ASN A 180 -13.33 1.59 -0.88
CA ASN A 180 -12.78 2.87 -1.29
C ASN A 180 -12.53 2.94 -2.79
N TYR A 181 -12.11 1.83 -3.42
CA TYR A 181 -11.95 1.71 -4.86
C TYR A 181 -13.29 1.86 -5.59
N GLU A 182 -14.35 1.19 -5.11
CA GLU A 182 -15.70 1.32 -5.70
C GLU A 182 -16.24 2.76 -5.62
N LYS A 183 -15.90 3.52 -4.57
CA LYS A 183 -16.19 4.96 -4.51
C LYS A 183 -15.36 5.75 -5.51
N PHE A 184 -14.05 5.48 -5.56
CA PHE A 184 -13.13 6.19 -6.44
C PHE A 184 -13.50 6.07 -7.92
N VAL A 185 -13.86 4.88 -8.39
CA VAL A 185 -14.17 4.68 -9.82
C VAL A 185 -15.44 5.40 -10.29
N GLN A 186 -16.32 5.83 -9.36
CA GLN A 186 -17.53 6.58 -9.70
C GLN A 186 -17.23 8.03 -10.10
N THR A 187 -16.20 8.62 -9.51
CA THR A 187 -15.87 10.05 -9.70
C THR A 187 -14.48 10.26 -10.29
N CYS A 188 -13.61 9.25 -10.27
CA CYS A 188 -12.20 9.32 -10.61
C CYS A 188 -11.43 10.38 -9.79
N ASP A 189 -11.94 10.71 -8.60
CA ASP A 189 -11.31 11.61 -7.63
C ASP A 189 -11.58 11.13 -6.19
N LEU A 190 -11.16 11.92 -5.19
CA LEU A 190 -11.35 11.57 -3.78
C LEU A 190 -12.62 12.20 -3.17
N SER A 191 -13.50 12.82 -3.93
CA SER A 191 -14.64 13.58 -3.40
C SER A 191 -15.51 12.76 -2.44
N MET A 192 -15.76 11.48 -2.75
CA MET A 192 -16.58 10.59 -1.93
C MET A 192 -15.90 10.07 -0.65
N MET A 193 -14.61 10.36 -0.45
CA MET A 193 -13.83 9.92 0.72
C MET A 193 -12.94 11.05 1.28
N LEU A 194 -13.17 12.29 0.85
CA LEU A 194 -12.32 13.42 1.17
C LEU A 194 -12.27 13.72 2.68
N ASP A 195 -13.41 13.62 3.35
CA ASP A 195 -13.49 13.86 4.80
C ASP A 195 -12.73 12.80 5.58
N ASP A 196 -12.92 11.52 5.23
CA ASP A 196 -12.19 10.40 5.85
C ASP A 196 -10.68 10.53 5.64
N TYR A 197 -10.27 10.90 4.41
CA TYR A 197 -8.86 11.11 4.09
C TYR A 197 -8.27 12.29 4.88
N ASN A 198 -9.00 13.40 4.94
CA ASN A 198 -8.58 14.61 5.65
C ASN A 198 -8.50 14.42 7.16
N MET A 199 -9.35 13.58 7.76
CA MET A 199 -9.26 13.26 9.19
C MET A 199 -7.96 12.53 9.54
N LEU A 200 -7.46 11.71 8.63
CA LEU A 200 -6.24 10.92 8.84
C LEU A 200 -4.97 11.61 8.30
N LEU A 201 -5.10 12.74 7.58
CA LEU A 201 -3.95 13.40 6.95
C LEU A 201 -3.04 14.07 7.98
N ALA A 202 -1.80 13.58 8.11
CA ALA A 202 -0.83 14.01 9.12
C ALA A 202 -0.48 15.51 9.08
N ASN A 203 -0.54 16.12 7.92
CA ASN A 203 -0.13 17.52 7.70
C ASN A 203 -1.31 18.43 7.31
N LYS A 204 -2.55 18.02 7.60
CA LYS A 204 -3.72 18.87 7.37
C LYS A 204 -3.58 20.19 8.15
N SER A 205 -3.73 21.30 7.44
CA SER A 205 -3.64 22.66 8.00
C SER A 205 -2.32 22.97 8.73
N GLN A 206 -1.27 22.19 8.45
CA GLN A 206 0.06 22.45 8.98
C GLN A 206 0.92 23.17 7.95
N PRO A 207 1.81 24.10 8.37
CA PRO A 207 2.79 24.66 7.47
C PRO A 207 3.73 23.56 6.98
N VAL A 208 3.90 23.47 5.67
CA VAL A 208 4.77 22.48 5.04
C VAL A 208 5.85 23.17 4.20
N ARG A 209 7.05 22.60 4.18
CA ARG A 209 8.11 23.02 3.28
C ARG A 209 8.21 22.03 2.12
N VAL A 210 7.95 22.51 0.92
CA VAL A 210 8.22 21.74 -0.30
C VAL A 210 9.71 21.83 -0.58
N LEU A 211 10.38 20.66 -0.60
CA LEU A 211 11.78 20.57 -0.96
C LEU A 211 11.85 20.12 -2.41
N ASP A 212 12.08 21.05 -3.32
CA ASP A 212 12.50 20.68 -4.67
C ASP A 212 13.91 20.11 -4.59
N LYS A 213 14.07 18.86 -5.01
CA LYS A 213 15.39 18.37 -5.37
C LYS A 213 15.74 19.07 -6.69
N ILE A 214 16.47 20.19 -6.59
CA ILE A 214 17.22 20.68 -7.73
C ILE A 214 18.14 19.53 -8.12
N SER A 215 17.84 18.88 -9.26
CA SER A 215 18.72 17.90 -9.83
C SER A 215 20.05 18.65 -10.11
N PRO A 216 21.18 18.27 -9.52
CA PRO A 216 22.43 18.64 -10.12
C PRO A 216 22.49 17.87 -11.44
N TYR A 217 22.69 18.57 -12.53
CA TYR A 217 22.86 18.07 -13.89
C TYR A 217 23.55 16.73 -13.97
#